data_0df5ba71a3e6214f41264f2369e7a419
#
_entry.id   0df5ba71a3e6214f41264f2369e7a419
#
_cell.length_a   1.000
_cell.length_b   1.000
_cell.length_c   1.000
_cell.angle_alpha   90.00
_cell.angle_beta   90.00
_cell.angle_gamma   90.00
#
_symmetry.space_group_name_H-M   'P 1'
#
loop_
_entity.id
_entity.type
_entity.pdbx_description
1 polymer ?
#
loop_
_entity_poly.entity_id
_entity_poly.type
_entity_poly.pdbx_seq_one_letter_code
_entity_poly.pdbx_strand_id
1 'polypeptide(L)'
;MTDFIHEKPKDPSLTPPAPKDPPMSRKDRQKRVFTYAAVLFGVAFVLILWSFLMTHRSNQLMLSELKDRTNDLQSTVEQNDELRQEVARLEEDLADAKESAAVLRSERDRLNRQLTDAQKQAAAMEALRQIEDAYADRRYDLARELILAMFTGDSGNDLSAWLPETVTPLVDSEELASPAAVYRDIVTRLYPDGLPDAQG
;
A
#
# COMPACT_ATOMS: atom_id res chain seq x y z
N MET A 1 17.35 84.33 -3.53
CA MET A 1 17.90 85.12 -2.41
C MET A 1 19.28 84.52 -2.18
N THR A 2 20.25 85.08 -2.91
CA THR A 2 21.29 85.98 -2.41
C THR A 2 22.16 85.30 -1.37
N ASP A 3 23.46 85.15 -1.54
CA ASP A 3 24.44 86.21 -1.83
C ASP A 3 25.75 85.63 -2.38
N PHE A 4 26.22 86.35 -3.33
CA PHE A 4 27.59 86.45 -3.84
C PHE A 4 28.54 86.98 -2.76
N ILE A 5 29.65 86.30 -2.52
CA ILE A 5 30.82 87.00 -2.05
C ILE A 5 32.02 86.67 -2.94
N HIS A 6 32.37 87.68 -3.69
CA HIS A 6 33.57 87.92 -4.47
C HIS A 6 34.75 88.12 -3.53
N GLU A 7 35.81 87.34 -3.67
CA GLU A 7 37.10 87.83 -3.13
C GLU A 7 38.25 87.52 -4.10
N LYS A 8 39.00 88.56 -4.27
CA LYS A 8 39.96 89.11 -5.18
C LYS A 8 41.28 88.33 -5.24
N PRO A 9 41.98 88.32 -6.40
CA PRO A 9 43.25 87.63 -6.59
C PRO A 9 44.41 88.33 -5.84
N LYS A 10 45.23 87.45 -5.25
CA LYS A 10 46.52 87.95 -4.67
C LYS A 10 47.67 87.45 -5.53
N ASP A 11 48.47 88.45 -5.96
CA ASP A 11 49.61 88.44 -6.83
C ASP A 11 50.74 87.47 -6.39
N PRO A 12 51.61 87.10 -7.34
CA PRO A 12 52.67 86.11 -7.16
C PRO A 12 53.93 86.76 -6.60
N SER A 13 54.51 86.22 -5.57
CA SER A 13 55.92 86.58 -5.29
C SER A 13 56.65 85.47 -4.57
N LEU A 14 57.70 85.10 -5.22
CA LEU A 14 58.94 84.58 -4.63
C LEU A 14 58.88 83.08 -4.17
N THR A 15 59.03 82.23 -5.15
CA THR A 15 59.55 80.87 -4.92
C THR A 15 61.07 80.97 -4.76
N PRO A 16 61.66 80.49 -3.66
CA PRO A 16 63.10 80.29 -3.58
C PRO A 16 63.53 79.15 -4.51
N PRO A 17 64.72 79.20 -5.08
CA PRO A 17 65.18 78.19 -6.03
C PRO A 17 65.36 76.87 -5.36
N ALA A 18 64.78 75.82 -6.00
CA ALA A 18 64.90 74.44 -5.59
C ALA A 18 66.37 74.01 -5.48
N PRO A 19 66.79 73.27 -4.48
CA PRO A 19 68.11 72.70 -4.38
C PRO A 19 68.35 71.80 -5.57
N LYS A 20 69.40 72.12 -6.36
CA LYS A 20 69.88 71.23 -7.45
C LYS A 20 70.41 69.95 -6.83
N ASP A 21 69.71 68.89 -6.97
CA ASP A 21 70.25 67.60 -6.64
C ASP A 21 71.52 67.31 -7.42
N PRO A 22 72.51 66.71 -6.78
CA PRO A 22 73.80 66.42 -7.45
C PRO A 22 73.57 65.40 -8.56
N PRO A 23 74.27 65.45 -9.68
CA PRO A 23 74.09 64.55 -10.79
C PRO A 23 74.39 63.09 -10.32
N MET A 24 73.34 62.28 -10.19
CA MET A 24 73.47 60.83 -9.83
C MET A 24 74.30 60.14 -10.86
N SER A 25 75.34 59.43 -10.40
CA SER A 25 76.21 58.58 -11.21
C SER A 25 75.38 57.58 -11.99
N ARG A 26 75.72 57.33 -13.25
CA ARG A 26 75.02 56.33 -14.09
C ARG A 26 74.87 54.96 -13.39
N LYS A 27 75.85 54.56 -12.57
CA LYS A 27 75.85 53.33 -11.78
C LYS A 27 74.74 53.26 -10.71
N ASP A 28 74.42 54.40 -10.09
CA ASP A 28 73.38 54.44 -9.05
C ASP A 28 71.95 54.42 -9.64
N ARG A 29 71.74 54.99 -10.82
CA ARG A 29 70.48 54.83 -11.57
C ARG A 29 70.25 53.40 -12.00
N GLN A 30 71.27 52.69 -12.46
CA GLN A 30 71.16 51.34 -12.89
C GLN A 30 70.84 50.41 -11.72
N LYS A 31 71.44 50.63 -10.54
CA LYS A 31 71.10 49.84 -9.31
C LYS A 31 69.67 50.06 -8.88
N ARG A 32 69.19 51.32 -8.91
CA ARG A 32 67.77 51.61 -8.52
C ARG A 32 66.81 51.01 -9.50
N VAL A 33 67.00 51.04 -10.80
CA VAL A 33 66.12 50.34 -11.79
C VAL A 33 66.13 48.87 -11.58
N PHE A 34 67.29 48.25 -11.29
CA PHE A 34 67.37 46.82 -11.00
C PHE A 34 66.65 46.43 -9.73
N THR A 35 66.72 47.26 -8.67
CA THR A 35 66.01 47.07 -7.43
C THR A 35 64.49 47.17 -7.62
N TYR A 36 64.04 48.21 -8.37
CA TYR A 36 62.59 48.28 -8.70
C TYR A 36 62.10 47.11 -9.54
N ALA A 37 62.86 46.66 -10.53
CA ALA A 37 62.51 45.49 -11.32
C ALA A 37 62.44 44.22 -10.46
N ALA A 38 63.42 44.04 -9.57
CA ALA A 38 63.43 42.87 -8.66
C ALA A 38 62.26 42.87 -7.69
N VAL A 39 61.87 44.00 -7.13
CA VAL A 39 60.68 44.12 -6.25
C VAL A 39 59.43 43.86 -7.04
N LEU A 40 59.30 44.39 -8.24
CA LEU A 40 58.11 44.23 -9.07
C LEU A 40 57.94 42.77 -9.48
N PHE A 41 59.05 42.06 -9.86
CA PHE A 41 59.06 40.65 -10.12
C PHE A 41 58.75 39.82 -8.87
N GLY A 42 59.27 40.21 -7.70
CA GLY A 42 58.98 39.55 -6.44
C GLY A 42 57.51 39.61 -6.10
N VAL A 43 56.88 40.77 -6.23
CA VAL A 43 55.43 40.96 -5.98
C VAL A 43 54.62 40.13 -6.98
N ALA A 44 54.95 40.19 -8.27
CA ALA A 44 54.26 39.39 -9.28
C ALA A 44 54.36 37.85 -8.99
N PHE A 45 55.53 37.39 -8.59
CA PHE A 45 55.77 36.00 -8.23
C PHE A 45 54.93 35.56 -7.00
N VAL A 46 54.86 36.42 -5.97
CA VAL A 46 54.03 36.14 -4.79
C VAL A 46 52.55 36.08 -5.17
N LEU A 47 52.08 36.96 -6.06
CA LEU A 47 50.69 36.92 -6.53
C LEU A 47 50.38 35.67 -7.33
N ILE A 48 51.31 35.20 -8.18
CA ILE A 48 51.14 33.95 -8.94
C ILE A 48 51.12 32.77 -7.99
N LEU A 49 52.03 32.69 -7.03
CA LEU A 49 52.03 31.64 -6.01
C LEU A 49 50.73 31.61 -5.20
N TRP A 50 50.26 32.78 -4.78
CA TRP A 50 48.99 32.93 -4.06
C TRP A 50 47.82 32.44 -4.90
N SER A 51 47.74 32.84 -6.16
CA SER A 51 46.69 32.40 -7.09
C SER A 51 46.76 30.90 -7.29
N PHE A 52 47.97 30.32 -7.45
CA PHE A 52 48.14 28.88 -7.59
C PHE A 52 47.68 28.10 -6.34
N LEU A 53 48.07 28.57 -5.16
CA LEU A 53 47.64 27.96 -3.89
C LEU A 53 46.12 28.04 -3.71
N MET A 54 45.51 29.16 -4.05
CA MET A 54 44.07 29.34 -3.97
C MET A 54 43.31 28.45 -4.92
N THR A 55 43.77 28.34 -6.17
CA THR A 55 43.21 27.45 -7.20
C THR A 55 43.34 25.97 -6.81
N HIS A 56 44.50 25.59 -6.25
CA HIS A 56 44.74 24.23 -5.82
C HIS A 56 43.80 23.80 -4.66
N ARG A 57 43.59 24.69 -3.69
CA ARG A 57 42.62 24.45 -2.60
C ARG A 57 41.18 24.37 -3.12
N SER A 58 40.80 25.27 -4.02
CA SER A 58 39.45 25.25 -4.62
C SER A 58 39.18 23.99 -5.38
N ASN A 59 40.16 23.50 -6.15
CA ASN A 59 40.02 22.23 -6.88
C ASN A 59 39.89 21.02 -5.95
N GLN A 60 40.61 20.97 -4.83
CA GLN A 60 40.49 19.90 -3.84
C GLN A 60 39.11 19.88 -3.17
N LEU A 61 38.58 21.05 -2.80
CA LEU A 61 37.24 21.19 -2.22
C LEU A 61 36.17 20.75 -3.22
N MET A 62 36.31 21.12 -4.49
CA MET A 62 35.37 20.72 -5.53
C MET A 62 35.39 19.22 -5.78
N LEU A 63 36.57 18.58 -5.75
CA LEU A 63 36.70 17.13 -5.87
C LEU A 63 36.09 16.39 -4.68
N SER A 64 36.25 16.90 -3.44
CA SER A 64 35.60 16.31 -2.26
C SER A 64 34.10 16.42 -2.33
N GLU A 65 33.57 17.61 -2.71
CA GLU A 65 32.13 17.82 -2.87
C GLU A 65 31.52 16.92 -3.95
N LEU A 66 32.23 16.75 -5.09
CA LEU A 66 31.78 15.81 -6.13
C LEU A 66 31.75 14.36 -5.63
N LYS A 67 32.77 13.97 -4.86
CA LYS A 67 32.83 12.64 -4.26
C LYS A 67 31.70 12.40 -3.26
N ASP A 68 31.41 13.39 -2.41
CA ASP A 68 30.33 13.32 -1.43
C ASP A 68 28.97 13.23 -2.15
N ARG A 69 28.74 14.06 -3.17
CA ARG A 69 27.53 13.99 -4.00
C ARG A 69 27.40 12.65 -4.74
N THR A 70 28.52 12.06 -5.20
CA THR A 70 28.49 10.74 -5.85
C THR A 70 28.11 9.64 -4.86
N ASN A 71 28.64 9.72 -3.63
CA ASN A 71 28.29 8.78 -2.57
C ASN A 71 26.81 8.92 -2.16
N ASP A 72 26.30 10.17 -2.05
CA ASP A 72 24.89 10.43 -1.74
C ASP A 72 23.96 9.89 -2.85
N LEU A 73 24.35 10.09 -4.11
CA LEU A 73 23.62 9.53 -5.24
C LEU A 73 23.61 8.00 -5.22
N GLN A 74 24.76 7.39 -4.95
CA GLN A 74 24.87 5.94 -4.85
C GLN A 74 24.00 5.40 -3.71
N SER A 75 24.06 6.01 -2.53
CA SER A 75 23.18 5.67 -1.40
C SER A 75 21.71 5.81 -1.74
N THR A 76 21.35 6.87 -2.47
CA THR A 76 19.95 7.08 -2.91
C THR A 76 19.50 6.02 -3.92
N VAL A 77 20.40 5.58 -4.81
CA VAL A 77 20.11 4.49 -5.76
C VAL A 77 19.91 3.18 -5.00
N GLU A 78 20.80 2.86 -4.07
CA GLU A 78 20.70 1.66 -3.24
C GLU A 78 19.38 1.64 -2.44
N GLN A 79 19.03 2.75 -1.81
CA GLN A 79 17.73 2.89 -1.11
C GLN A 79 16.53 2.74 -2.06
N ASN A 80 16.65 3.26 -3.28
CA ASN A 80 15.57 3.11 -4.27
C ASN A 80 15.40 1.65 -4.71
N ASP A 81 16.50 0.92 -4.86
CA ASP A 81 16.47 -0.49 -5.22
C ASP A 81 15.93 -1.35 -4.06
N GLU A 82 16.28 -1.04 -2.81
CA GLU A 82 15.70 -1.68 -1.63
C GLU A 82 14.18 -1.44 -1.55
N LEU A 83 13.74 -0.19 -1.74
CA LEU A 83 12.33 0.14 -1.75
C LEU A 83 11.56 -0.56 -2.87
N ARG A 84 12.16 -0.69 -4.05
CA ARG A 84 11.56 -1.46 -5.16
C ARG A 84 11.41 -2.93 -4.83
N GLN A 85 12.40 -3.53 -4.18
CA GLN A 85 12.31 -4.92 -3.73
C GLN A 85 11.23 -5.10 -2.66
N GLU A 86 11.14 -4.15 -1.72
CA GLU A 86 10.10 -4.18 -0.70
C GLU A 86 8.69 -4.02 -1.30
N VAL A 87 8.51 -3.12 -2.27
CA VAL A 87 7.26 -2.97 -3.01
C VAL A 87 6.89 -4.27 -3.74
N ALA A 88 7.82 -4.89 -4.44
CA ALA A 88 7.57 -6.15 -5.15
C ALA A 88 7.14 -7.26 -4.18
N ARG A 89 7.81 -7.37 -3.02
CA ARG A 89 7.45 -8.32 -1.97
C ARG A 89 6.05 -8.06 -1.39
N LEU A 90 5.75 -6.79 -1.10
CA LEU A 90 4.43 -6.42 -0.58
C LEU A 90 3.31 -6.67 -1.61
N GLU A 91 3.60 -6.51 -2.90
CA GLU A 91 2.65 -6.85 -3.97
C GLU A 91 2.38 -8.37 -4.04
N GLU A 92 3.43 -9.19 -3.87
CA GLU A 92 3.32 -10.65 -3.78
C GLU A 92 2.50 -11.07 -2.54
N ASP A 93 2.87 -10.57 -1.35
CA ASP A 93 2.15 -10.83 -0.10
C ASP A 93 0.67 -10.41 -0.20
N LEU A 94 0.37 -9.29 -0.88
CA LEU A 94 -0.99 -8.83 -1.13
C LEU A 94 -1.75 -9.76 -2.09
N ALA A 95 -1.09 -10.28 -3.11
CA ALA A 95 -1.70 -11.24 -4.04
C ALA A 95 -2.06 -12.55 -3.31
N ASP A 96 -1.14 -13.08 -2.51
CA ASP A 96 -1.35 -14.30 -1.70
C ASP A 96 -2.47 -14.12 -0.66
N ALA A 97 -2.50 -12.95 0.00
CA ALA A 97 -3.57 -12.63 0.94
C ALA A 97 -4.95 -12.53 0.26
N LYS A 98 -5.01 -11.98 -0.96
CA LYS A 98 -6.25 -11.92 -1.75
C LYS A 98 -6.72 -13.31 -2.17
N GLU A 99 -5.80 -14.17 -2.62
CA GLU A 99 -6.11 -15.55 -2.98
C GLU A 99 -6.63 -16.34 -1.77
N SER A 100 -5.92 -16.27 -0.64
CA SER A 100 -6.34 -16.88 0.62
C SER A 100 -7.72 -16.41 1.06
N ALA A 101 -8.00 -15.11 0.97
CA ALA A 101 -9.30 -14.54 1.28
C ALA A 101 -10.41 -15.04 0.33
N ALA A 102 -10.12 -15.24 -0.95
CA ALA A 102 -11.07 -15.80 -1.91
C ALA A 102 -11.40 -17.27 -1.59
N VAL A 103 -10.39 -18.09 -1.25
CA VAL A 103 -10.57 -19.48 -0.82
C VAL A 103 -11.44 -19.56 0.44
N LEU A 104 -11.11 -18.76 1.47
CA LEU A 104 -11.90 -18.74 2.71
C LEU A 104 -13.35 -18.30 2.50
N ARG A 105 -13.60 -17.35 1.59
CA ARG A 105 -14.97 -16.95 1.23
C ARG A 105 -15.72 -18.10 0.58
N SER A 106 -15.11 -18.78 -0.37
CA SER A 106 -15.74 -19.92 -1.06
C SER A 106 -16.05 -21.07 -0.08
N GLU A 107 -15.15 -21.33 0.87
CA GLU A 107 -15.35 -22.34 1.91
C GLU A 107 -16.46 -21.94 2.89
N ARG A 108 -16.49 -20.71 3.34
CA ARG A 108 -17.59 -20.18 4.16
C ARG A 108 -18.94 -20.33 3.45
N ASP A 109 -19.01 -19.99 2.17
CA ASP A 109 -20.26 -20.08 1.40
C ASP A 109 -20.70 -21.54 1.18
N ARG A 110 -19.72 -22.45 1.04
CA ARG A 110 -19.97 -23.88 1.03
C ARG A 110 -20.53 -24.39 2.36
N LEU A 111 -19.88 -24.03 3.47
CA LEU A 111 -20.31 -24.42 4.81
C LEU A 111 -21.69 -23.86 5.15
N ASN A 112 -21.97 -22.61 4.78
CA ASN A 112 -23.29 -22.01 4.97
C ASN A 112 -24.38 -22.77 4.20
N ARG A 113 -24.11 -23.20 2.96
CA ARG A 113 -25.04 -24.05 2.21
C ARG A 113 -25.24 -25.36 2.92
N GLN A 114 -24.16 -26.06 3.31
CA GLN A 114 -24.27 -27.34 4.03
C GLN A 114 -25.07 -27.22 5.35
N LEU A 115 -24.84 -26.09 6.09
CA LEU A 115 -25.59 -25.82 7.30
C LEU A 115 -27.08 -25.61 7.01
N THR A 116 -27.41 -24.82 5.98
CA THR A 116 -28.80 -24.60 5.56
C THR A 116 -29.48 -25.91 5.13
N ASP A 117 -28.78 -26.75 4.37
CA ASP A 117 -29.27 -28.05 3.91
C ASP A 117 -29.50 -29.00 5.10
N ALA A 118 -28.53 -29.06 6.03
CA ALA A 118 -28.69 -29.87 7.25
C ALA A 118 -29.85 -29.37 8.15
N GLN A 119 -30.05 -28.04 8.24
CA GLN A 119 -31.19 -27.48 8.98
C GLN A 119 -32.52 -27.85 8.34
N LYS A 120 -32.63 -27.76 7.00
CA LYS A 120 -33.84 -28.18 6.27
C LYS A 120 -34.11 -29.68 6.46
N GLN A 121 -33.07 -30.50 6.37
CA GLN A 121 -33.18 -31.95 6.60
C GLN A 121 -33.63 -32.26 8.03
N ALA A 122 -33.05 -31.58 9.03
CA ALA A 122 -33.45 -31.75 10.42
C ALA A 122 -34.91 -31.31 10.65
N ALA A 123 -35.36 -30.20 10.04
CA ALA A 123 -36.73 -29.74 10.09
C ALA A 123 -37.70 -30.74 9.42
N ALA A 124 -37.32 -31.30 8.26
CA ALA A 124 -38.09 -32.33 7.57
C ALA A 124 -38.24 -33.59 8.41
N MET A 125 -37.17 -34.07 9.03
CA MET A 125 -37.19 -35.26 9.91
C MET A 125 -38.05 -35.03 11.16
N GLU A 126 -37.98 -33.83 11.78
CA GLU A 126 -38.85 -33.50 12.93
C GLU A 126 -40.32 -33.42 12.53
N ALA A 127 -40.62 -32.80 11.37
CA ALA A 127 -42.00 -32.81 10.84
C ALA A 127 -42.52 -34.23 10.56
N LEU A 128 -41.69 -35.09 9.95
CA LEU A 128 -42.04 -36.48 9.74
C LEU A 128 -42.35 -37.21 11.05
N ARG A 129 -41.50 -37.05 12.08
CA ARG A 129 -41.70 -37.62 13.39
C ARG A 129 -43.06 -37.19 13.98
N GLN A 130 -43.42 -35.91 13.89
CA GLN A 130 -44.73 -35.41 14.37
C GLN A 130 -45.90 -36.01 13.58
N ILE A 131 -45.75 -36.20 12.26
CA ILE A 131 -46.75 -36.88 11.41
C ILE A 131 -46.90 -38.36 11.82
N GLU A 132 -45.80 -39.07 12.04
CA GLU A 132 -45.80 -40.48 12.50
C GLU A 132 -46.49 -40.61 13.86
N ASP A 133 -46.17 -39.74 14.84
CA ASP A 133 -46.79 -39.73 16.15
C ASP A 133 -48.29 -39.46 16.05
N ALA A 134 -48.73 -38.46 15.27
CA ALA A 134 -50.15 -38.19 15.06
C ALA A 134 -50.88 -39.35 14.36
N TYR A 135 -50.24 -39.98 13.38
CA TYR A 135 -50.80 -41.11 12.67
C TYR A 135 -50.95 -42.38 13.57
N ALA A 136 -49.91 -42.66 14.38
CA ALA A 136 -49.90 -43.76 15.33
C ALA A 136 -51.01 -43.58 16.40
N ASP A 137 -51.23 -42.35 16.86
CA ASP A 137 -52.26 -41.98 17.80
C ASP A 137 -53.68 -41.93 17.18
N ARG A 138 -53.81 -42.27 15.89
CA ARG A 138 -55.05 -42.17 15.10
C ARG A 138 -55.66 -40.76 14.99
N ARG A 139 -54.83 -39.74 15.18
CA ARG A 139 -55.20 -38.35 15.03
C ARG A 139 -55.02 -37.94 13.56
N TYR A 140 -55.81 -38.54 12.68
CA TYR A 140 -55.62 -38.43 11.22
C TYR A 140 -55.84 -37.01 10.71
N ASP A 141 -56.69 -36.19 11.33
CA ASP A 141 -56.89 -34.82 10.92
C ASP A 141 -55.65 -33.96 11.22
N LEU A 142 -55.01 -34.18 12.38
CA LEU A 142 -53.77 -33.53 12.72
C LEU A 142 -52.62 -33.99 11.79
N ALA A 143 -52.56 -35.28 11.50
CA ALA A 143 -51.55 -35.79 10.56
C ALA A 143 -51.71 -35.18 9.17
N ARG A 144 -52.94 -34.97 8.68
CA ARG A 144 -53.20 -34.27 7.41
C ARG A 144 -52.78 -32.81 7.44
N GLU A 145 -53.09 -32.12 8.53
CA GLU A 145 -52.67 -30.72 8.71
C GLU A 145 -51.16 -30.58 8.71
N LEU A 146 -50.40 -31.43 9.42
CA LEU A 146 -48.95 -31.48 9.43
C LEU A 146 -48.35 -31.79 8.06
N ILE A 147 -48.95 -32.72 7.30
CA ILE A 147 -48.52 -33.02 5.92
C ILE A 147 -48.69 -31.81 5.03
N LEU A 148 -49.80 -31.10 5.10
CA LEU A 148 -50.02 -29.90 4.33
C LEU A 148 -49.03 -28.77 4.74
N ALA A 149 -48.77 -28.60 6.05
CA ALA A 149 -47.82 -27.66 6.54
C ALA A 149 -46.38 -27.94 6.06
N MET A 150 -46.00 -29.24 6.01
CA MET A 150 -44.70 -29.68 5.50
C MET A 150 -44.57 -29.41 3.99
N PHE A 151 -45.65 -29.63 3.23
CA PHE A 151 -45.71 -29.45 1.79
C PHE A 151 -45.78 -27.97 1.39
N THR A 152 -46.57 -27.16 2.10
CA THR A 152 -46.78 -25.75 1.76
C THR A 152 -45.78 -24.83 2.42
N GLY A 153 -45.06 -25.23 3.47
CA GLY A 153 -44.05 -24.49 4.27
C GLY A 153 -44.16 -22.99 4.18
N ASP A 154 -44.03 -22.26 5.26
CA ASP A 154 -44.10 -20.77 5.33
C ASP A 154 -43.18 -20.01 4.35
N SER A 155 -42.30 -20.73 3.67
CA SER A 155 -41.30 -20.19 2.75
C SER A 155 -41.41 -20.68 1.31
N GLY A 156 -42.48 -21.39 0.96
CA GLY A 156 -42.61 -22.04 -0.36
C GLY A 156 -41.59 -23.16 -0.60
N ASN A 157 -40.97 -23.69 0.45
CA ASN A 157 -40.03 -24.81 0.39
C ASN A 157 -40.75 -26.08 0.83
N ASP A 158 -40.95 -26.97 -0.10
CA ASP A 158 -41.42 -28.34 0.18
C ASP A 158 -40.37 -29.08 1.04
N LEU A 159 -40.64 -29.24 2.33
CA LEU A 159 -39.74 -29.93 3.25
C LEU A 159 -39.68 -31.43 2.97
N SER A 160 -40.69 -31.99 2.31
CA SER A 160 -40.70 -33.41 1.98
C SER A 160 -39.56 -33.81 1.05
N ALA A 161 -39.10 -32.86 0.19
CA ALA A 161 -37.95 -33.06 -0.70
C ALA A 161 -36.62 -33.20 0.05
N TRP A 162 -36.57 -32.86 1.34
CA TRP A 162 -35.36 -32.94 2.17
C TRP A 162 -35.31 -34.23 3.00
N LEU A 163 -36.33 -35.10 2.91
CA LEU A 163 -36.31 -36.38 3.59
C LEU A 163 -35.28 -37.31 2.94
N PRO A 164 -34.44 -38.02 3.74
CA PRO A 164 -33.47 -38.94 3.20
C PRO A 164 -34.16 -40.12 2.48
N GLU A 165 -33.73 -40.38 1.25
CA GLU A 165 -34.16 -41.55 0.47
C GLU A 165 -33.49 -42.86 0.92
N THR A 166 -32.37 -42.74 1.65
CA THR A 166 -31.58 -43.88 2.14
C THR A 166 -31.31 -43.74 3.62
N VAL A 167 -31.34 -44.82 4.36
CA VAL A 167 -30.88 -44.91 5.74
C VAL A 167 -29.58 -45.68 5.76
N THR A 168 -28.56 -45.13 6.40
CA THR A 168 -27.36 -45.91 6.73
C THR A 168 -27.63 -46.62 8.06
N PRO A 169 -27.87 -47.96 8.07
CA PRO A 169 -28.18 -48.66 9.31
C PRO A 169 -26.96 -48.65 10.23
N LEU A 170 -27.19 -48.31 11.51
CA LEU A 170 -26.17 -48.36 12.56
C LEU A 170 -25.80 -49.78 12.97
N VAL A 171 -26.63 -50.74 12.62
CA VAL A 171 -26.45 -52.18 12.90
C VAL A 171 -26.96 -52.93 11.67
N ASP A 172 -26.34 -54.07 11.31
CA ASP A 172 -26.82 -55.00 10.26
C ASP A 172 -28.20 -55.54 10.61
N SER A 173 -29.21 -54.77 10.48
CA SER A 173 -30.61 -55.14 10.70
C SER A 173 -31.40 -54.84 9.44
N GLU A 174 -32.36 -55.77 9.19
CA GLU A 174 -33.28 -55.77 8.08
C GLU A 174 -33.72 -54.37 7.58
N GLU A 175 -33.95 -54.28 6.28
CA GLU A 175 -34.44 -53.16 5.50
C GLU A 175 -35.30 -52.17 6.31
N LEU A 176 -34.65 -51.20 6.92
CA LEU A 176 -35.36 -50.04 7.51
C LEU A 176 -35.88 -49.19 6.35
N ALA A 177 -37.19 -49.00 6.31
CA ALA A 177 -37.77 -48.08 5.35
C ALA A 177 -37.14 -46.68 5.48
N SER A 178 -36.79 -46.07 4.36
CA SER A 178 -36.26 -44.69 4.39
C SER A 178 -37.31 -43.69 4.89
N PRO A 179 -36.91 -42.59 5.53
CA PRO A 179 -37.84 -41.53 5.96
C PRO A 179 -38.75 -41.05 4.83
N ALA A 180 -38.24 -40.90 3.63
CA ALA A 180 -39.03 -40.54 2.46
C ALA A 180 -40.04 -41.64 2.07
N ALA A 181 -39.70 -42.92 2.25
CA ALA A 181 -40.63 -44.04 1.98
C ALA A 181 -41.75 -44.10 3.03
N VAL A 182 -41.43 -43.89 4.32
CA VAL A 182 -42.42 -43.81 5.41
C VAL A 182 -43.38 -42.65 5.18
N TYR A 183 -42.86 -41.49 4.85
CA TYR A 183 -43.71 -40.35 4.51
C TYR A 183 -44.65 -40.61 3.36
N ARG A 184 -44.16 -41.18 2.27
CA ARG A 184 -44.98 -41.54 1.09
C ARG A 184 -46.07 -42.56 1.44
N ASP A 185 -45.78 -43.55 2.27
CA ASP A 185 -46.79 -44.55 2.71
C ASP A 185 -47.91 -43.88 3.52
N ILE A 186 -47.57 -43.03 4.47
CA ILE A 186 -48.57 -42.29 5.27
C ILE A 186 -49.40 -41.35 4.37
N VAL A 187 -48.76 -40.60 3.48
CA VAL A 187 -49.44 -39.69 2.54
C VAL A 187 -50.42 -40.48 1.66
N THR A 188 -49.99 -41.57 1.06
CA THR A 188 -50.85 -42.42 0.20
C THR A 188 -52.06 -42.93 0.94
N ARG A 189 -51.92 -43.25 2.22
CA ARG A 189 -53.07 -43.76 3.06
C ARG A 189 -54.02 -42.62 3.46
N LEU A 190 -53.53 -41.44 3.73
CA LEU A 190 -54.35 -40.31 4.16
C LEU A 190 -54.92 -39.50 3.00
N TYR A 191 -54.27 -39.55 1.86
CA TYR A 191 -54.66 -38.86 0.60
C TYR A 191 -54.64 -39.83 -0.57
N PRO A 192 -55.60 -40.79 -0.64
CA PRO A 192 -55.63 -41.77 -1.73
C PRO A 192 -55.83 -41.14 -3.11
N ASP A 193 -56.44 -39.98 -3.18
CA ASP A 193 -56.68 -39.22 -4.41
C ASP A 193 -55.56 -38.24 -4.76
N GLY A 194 -54.46 -38.24 -3.99
CA GLY A 194 -53.35 -37.33 -4.08
C GLY A 194 -53.47 -36.09 -3.15
N LEU A 195 -52.32 -35.43 -2.90
CA LEU A 195 -52.31 -34.22 -2.12
C LEU A 195 -53.11 -33.14 -2.86
N PRO A 196 -53.89 -32.30 -2.16
CA PRO A 196 -54.58 -31.18 -2.79
C PRO A 196 -53.53 -30.25 -3.39
N ASP A 197 -53.73 -29.85 -4.65
CA ASP A 197 -52.86 -28.89 -5.33
C ASP A 197 -52.69 -27.65 -4.48
N ALA A 198 -51.43 -27.21 -4.27
CA ALA A 198 -51.12 -25.99 -3.57
C ALA A 198 -51.48 -24.79 -4.47
N GLN A 199 -52.79 -24.61 -4.73
CA GLN A 199 -53.35 -23.46 -5.44
C GLN A 199 -54.35 -22.78 -4.50
N GLY A 200 -53.81 -21.74 -3.88
CA GLY A 200 -54.57 -20.77 -3.15
C GLY A 200 -53.83 -19.43 -3.21
#